data_650f998df02dfff7927dbb0dec188dd0
#
_entry.id   650f998df02dfff7927dbb0dec188dd0
#
_cell.length_a   1.000
_cell.length_b   1.000
_cell.length_c   1.000
_cell.angle_alpha   90.00
_cell.angle_beta   90.00
_cell.angle_gamma   90.00
#
_symmetry.space_group_name_H-M   'P 1'
#
loop_
_entity.id
_entity.type
_entity.pdbx_description
1 polymer ?
#
loop_
_entity_poly.entity_id
_entity_poly.type
_entity_poly.pdbx_seq_one_letter_code
_entity_poly.pdbx_strand_id
1 'polypeptide(L)'
;MLPVRGAGVSRPALDPVSEQAIDWMVELRAATPDEAQLQRFSLWLQQAPAHQQAWSRLEQRLGHPLAVLHALDQRAPGQAAEARHLLMQPTRTRRDVLGAMASLGLFGAALWGGWRSDTTQGWLADLHTASGERRSFTLADGSRLSLNSASAVDVQFDAGQRLLVLRHGELLIQVARDPLRPLRVRTAQGQVQALGTRFLVSQEEGATRVVVLQHSVRASLANGQWTDLQQGQAALLRNHSIERLAGEQQQRAAWLEGRLEVLDQPLHVVVDALRPYQRGYIRLAPAARDLRVQGVFPLDQPLQALKALAEALPISVEHYGPWLMLIDLKNA
;
A
#
# COMPACT_ATOMS: atom_id res chain seq x y z
N MET A 1 -25.10 -32.90 34.10
CA MET A 1 -25.26 -31.63 33.41
C MET A 1 -24.28 -30.66 34.08
N LEU A 2 -23.04 -30.62 33.63
CA LEU A 2 -21.98 -29.75 34.20
C LEU A 2 -21.72 -28.62 33.21
N PRO A 3 -21.56 -27.36 33.62
CA PRO A 3 -21.33 -26.24 32.72
C PRO A 3 -19.87 -26.24 32.26
N VAL A 4 -19.68 -26.21 30.95
CA VAL A 4 -18.37 -25.99 30.30
C VAL A 4 -17.96 -24.55 30.56
N ARG A 5 -16.95 -24.35 31.41
CA ARG A 5 -16.26 -23.09 31.57
C ARG A 5 -15.51 -22.75 30.28
N GLY A 6 -15.96 -21.72 29.58
CA GLY A 6 -15.22 -21.11 28.48
C GLY A 6 -13.88 -20.58 29.01
N ALA A 7 -12.78 -21.13 28.48
CA ALA A 7 -11.46 -20.59 28.68
C ALA A 7 -11.40 -19.24 27.95
N GLY A 8 -11.49 -18.15 28.71
CA GLY A 8 -11.21 -16.82 28.22
C GLY A 8 -9.74 -16.74 27.83
N VAL A 9 -9.47 -16.50 26.56
CA VAL A 9 -8.14 -16.18 26.05
C VAL A 9 -7.76 -14.81 26.66
N SER A 10 -6.94 -14.86 27.71
CA SER A 10 -6.35 -13.65 28.31
C SER A 10 -5.46 -13.02 27.27
N ARG A 11 -5.85 -11.84 26.76
CA ARG A 11 -4.96 -10.96 26.00
C ARG A 11 -3.76 -10.64 26.90
N PRO A 12 -2.52 -10.85 26.46
CA PRO A 12 -1.40 -10.25 27.15
C PRO A 12 -1.59 -8.73 27.08
N ALA A 13 -1.81 -8.10 28.21
CA ALA A 13 -1.82 -6.66 28.28
C ALA A 13 -0.41 -6.19 27.91
N LEU A 14 -0.30 -5.43 26.82
CA LEU A 14 0.95 -4.73 26.48
C LEU A 14 1.28 -3.82 27.67
N ASP A 15 2.57 -3.76 28.02
CA ASP A 15 2.99 -2.73 28.97
C ASP A 15 2.77 -1.34 28.34
N PRO A 16 2.40 -0.33 29.12
CA PRO A 16 2.06 1.01 28.62
C PRO A 16 3.17 1.65 27.78
N VAL A 17 4.43 1.28 28.00
CA VAL A 17 5.58 1.81 27.26
C VAL A 17 5.66 1.19 25.86
N SER A 18 5.33 -0.09 25.74
CA SER A 18 5.24 -0.77 24.44
C SER A 18 4.07 -0.24 23.59
N GLU A 19 2.92 0.10 24.21
CA GLU A 19 1.82 0.76 23.52
C GLU A 19 2.24 2.13 22.97
N GLN A 20 2.90 2.95 23.80
CA GLN A 20 3.42 4.26 23.35
C GLN A 20 4.44 4.13 22.22
N ALA A 21 5.30 3.12 22.24
CA ALA A 21 6.26 2.86 21.17
C ALA A 21 5.55 2.56 19.84
N ILE A 22 4.45 1.81 19.88
CA ILE A 22 3.61 1.51 18.72
C ILE A 22 2.92 2.78 18.21
N ASP A 23 2.35 3.58 19.11
CA ASP A 23 1.70 4.84 18.74
C ASP A 23 2.68 5.80 18.05
N TRP A 24 3.88 5.96 18.58
CA TRP A 24 4.95 6.72 17.95
C TRP A 24 5.32 6.18 16.57
N MET A 25 5.40 4.86 16.41
CA MET A 25 5.72 4.27 15.10
C MET A 25 4.62 4.53 14.07
N VAL A 26 3.38 4.51 14.47
CA VAL A 26 2.23 4.84 13.61
C VAL A 26 2.23 6.31 13.26
N GLU A 27 2.41 7.19 14.25
CA GLU A 27 2.42 8.64 14.07
C GLU A 27 3.54 9.09 13.12
N LEU A 28 4.75 8.52 13.26
CA LEU A 28 5.89 8.81 12.39
C LEU A 28 5.77 8.23 10.98
N ARG A 29 4.83 7.30 10.75
CA ARG A 29 4.58 6.70 9.43
C ARG A 29 3.33 7.25 8.73
N ALA A 30 2.36 7.78 9.47
CA ALA A 30 1.08 8.23 8.93
C ALA A 30 1.20 9.52 8.10
N ALA A 31 2.19 10.34 8.37
CA ALA A 31 2.50 11.59 7.65
C ALA A 31 4.01 11.85 7.71
N THR A 32 4.49 12.79 6.88
CA THR A 32 5.85 13.33 7.02
C THR A 32 5.98 13.96 8.40
N PRO A 33 6.82 13.41 9.31
CA PRO A 33 6.94 13.98 10.64
C PRO A 33 7.43 15.42 10.56
N ASP A 34 6.72 16.35 11.18
CA ASP A 34 7.21 17.70 11.35
C ASP A 34 8.32 17.77 12.42
N GLU A 35 9.02 18.88 12.47
CA GLU A 35 10.13 19.07 13.41
C GLU A 35 9.67 18.99 14.88
N ALA A 36 8.45 19.45 15.17
CA ALA A 36 7.86 19.38 16.50
C ALA A 36 7.53 17.92 16.90
N GLN A 37 7.07 17.10 15.96
CA GLN A 37 6.86 15.66 16.17
C GLN A 37 8.18 14.92 16.46
N LEU A 38 9.22 15.20 15.67
CA LEU A 38 10.55 14.59 15.87
C LEU A 38 11.16 14.99 17.22
N GLN A 39 10.97 16.25 17.64
CA GLN A 39 11.40 16.70 18.96
C GLN A 39 10.64 15.98 20.09
N ARG A 40 9.31 15.88 20.01
CA ARG A 40 8.50 15.14 20.99
C ARG A 40 8.90 13.66 21.05
N PHE A 41 9.15 13.03 19.91
CA PHE A 41 9.63 11.64 19.86
C PHE A 41 11.01 11.49 20.50
N SER A 42 11.95 12.40 20.23
CA SER A 42 13.29 12.36 20.83
C SER A 42 13.24 12.54 22.35
N LEU A 43 12.39 13.42 22.85
CA LEU A 43 12.15 13.61 24.28
C LEU A 43 11.55 12.35 24.91
N TRP A 44 10.57 11.71 24.24
CA TRP A 44 9.99 10.47 24.71
C TRP A 44 11.03 9.34 24.82
N LEU A 45 11.92 9.19 23.83
CA LEU A 45 13.02 8.22 23.89
C LEU A 45 13.99 8.47 25.04
N GLN A 46 14.18 9.73 25.44
CA GLN A 46 15.09 10.12 26.52
C GLN A 46 14.45 10.04 27.91
N GLN A 47 13.15 9.92 28.06
CA GLN A 47 12.45 9.90 29.34
C GLN A 47 12.85 8.73 30.22
N ALA A 48 13.03 7.53 29.64
CA ALA A 48 13.46 6.35 30.41
C ALA A 48 14.14 5.31 29.49
N PRO A 49 15.06 4.49 30.04
CA PRO A 49 15.65 3.37 29.30
C PRO A 49 14.62 2.36 28.77
N ALA A 50 13.47 2.24 29.44
CA ALA A 50 12.37 1.37 29.04
C ALA A 50 11.78 1.79 27.66
N HIS A 51 11.72 3.10 27.36
CA HIS A 51 11.24 3.61 26.09
C HIS A 51 12.19 3.23 24.94
N GLN A 52 13.49 3.35 25.13
CA GLN A 52 14.50 2.92 24.17
C GLN A 52 14.46 1.41 23.94
N GLN A 53 14.28 0.62 24.98
CA GLN A 53 14.14 -0.84 24.87
C GLN A 53 12.86 -1.25 24.15
N ALA A 54 11.74 -0.62 24.45
CA ALA A 54 10.47 -0.87 23.76
C ALA A 54 10.59 -0.52 22.28
N TRP A 55 11.18 0.64 21.96
CA TRP A 55 11.42 1.07 20.60
C TRP A 55 12.35 0.11 19.84
N SER A 56 13.49 -0.27 20.41
CA SER A 56 14.45 -1.19 19.80
C SER A 56 13.88 -2.59 19.56
N ARG A 57 13.07 -3.13 20.49
CA ARG A 57 12.33 -4.39 20.28
C ARG A 57 11.34 -4.28 19.14
N LEU A 58 10.66 -3.14 19.02
CA LEU A 58 9.72 -2.88 17.94
C LEU A 58 10.44 -2.79 16.59
N GLU A 59 11.58 -2.11 16.52
CA GLU A 59 12.43 -2.05 15.33
C GLU A 59 12.97 -3.41 14.92
N GLN A 60 13.46 -4.22 15.86
CA GLN A 60 13.95 -5.57 15.59
C GLN A 60 12.86 -6.49 15.03
N ARG A 61 11.64 -6.38 15.57
CA ARG A 61 10.51 -7.19 15.12
C ARG A 61 9.93 -6.73 13.78
N LEU A 62 10.00 -5.45 13.47
CA LEU A 62 9.38 -4.86 12.27
C LEU A 62 10.34 -4.70 11.08
N GLY A 63 11.65 -5.03 11.26
CA GLY A 63 12.71 -4.71 10.29
C GLY A 63 12.92 -3.20 10.21
N HIS A 64 14.15 -2.73 10.02
CA HIS A 64 14.53 -1.32 10.14
C HIS A 64 13.69 -0.38 9.24
N PRO A 65 12.65 0.28 9.72
CA PRO A 65 11.95 1.31 8.97
C PRO A 65 12.74 2.63 8.92
N LEU A 66 13.73 2.78 9.80
CA LEU A 66 14.61 3.95 9.90
C LEU A 66 15.99 3.73 9.29
N ALA A 67 16.21 2.65 8.53
CA ALA A 67 17.45 2.43 7.77
C ALA A 67 17.78 3.62 6.84
N VAL A 68 16.77 4.38 6.42
CA VAL A 68 16.96 5.60 5.64
C VAL A 68 17.59 6.72 6.47
N LEU A 69 17.22 6.87 7.75
CA LEU A 69 17.82 7.86 8.65
C LEU A 69 19.26 7.47 9.03
N HIS A 70 19.51 6.18 9.28
CA HIS A 70 20.87 5.68 9.50
C HIS A 70 21.74 5.72 8.26
N ALA A 71 21.18 5.51 7.06
CA ALA A 71 21.91 5.64 5.81
C ALA A 71 22.29 7.10 5.48
N LEU A 72 21.50 8.07 5.93
CA LEU A 72 21.83 9.50 5.84
C LEU A 72 22.95 9.88 6.81
N ASP A 73 22.93 9.36 8.03
CA ASP A 73 23.99 9.60 9.02
C ASP A 73 25.32 8.94 8.63
N GLN A 74 25.29 7.78 7.96
CA GLN A 74 26.48 7.08 7.44
C GLN A 74 27.03 7.72 6.14
N ARG A 75 26.19 8.38 5.32
CA ARG A 75 26.66 9.02 4.06
C ARG A 75 27.19 10.42 4.23
N ALA A 76 26.90 11.09 5.34
CA ALA A 76 27.37 12.42 5.67
C ALA A 76 27.68 12.55 7.18
N PRO A 77 28.65 11.80 7.71
CA PRO A 77 29.03 11.89 9.11
C PRO A 77 29.56 13.30 9.41
N GLY A 78 28.90 13.98 10.34
CA GLY A 78 29.27 15.34 10.77
C GLY A 78 28.39 16.48 10.29
N GLN A 79 27.66 16.37 9.18
CA GLN A 79 26.78 17.44 8.70
C GLN A 79 25.51 17.59 9.57
N ALA A 80 25.02 16.50 10.16
CA ALA A 80 23.92 16.53 11.11
C ALA A 80 24.31 17.23 12.43
N ALA A 81 25.56 17.10 12.87
CA ALA A 81 26.10 17.77 14.06
C ALA A 81 26.31 19.28 13.81
N GLU A 82 26.78 19.65 12.62
CA GLU A 82 27.00 21.02 12.21
C GLU A 82 25.69 21.77 12.00
N ALA A 83 24.69 21.14 11.37
CA ALA A 83 23.34 21.66 11.28
C ALA A 83 22.68 21.86 12.65
N ARG A 84 22.91 20.91 13.58
CA ARG A 84 22.44 21.01 14.97
C ARG A 84 23.08 22.17 15.73
N HIS A 85 24.38 22.42 15.49
CA HIS A 85 25.12 23.51 16.11
C HIS A 85 24.68 24.88 15.57
N LEU A 86 24.36 24.99 14.28
CA LEU A 86 23.87 26.22 13.63
C LEU A 86 22.43 26.56 14.06
N LEU A 87 21.59 25.56 14.33
CA LEU A 87 20.21 25.75 14.80
C LEU A 87 20.11 26.11 16.29
N MET A 88 21.13 25.80 17.07
CA MET A 88 21.17 26.11 18.52
C MET A 88 21.82 27.46 18.88
N GLN A 89 22.35 28.21 17.93
CA GLN A 89 22.86 29.55 18.18
C GLN A 89 21.75 30.61 18.03
N PRO A 90 21.57 31.53 18.98
CA PRO A 90 20.59 32.60 18.86
C PRO A 90 21.03 33.55 17.76
N THR A 91 20.38 33.48 16.61
CA THR A 91 20.67 34.34 15.44
C THR A 91 20.27 35.76 15.69
N ARG A 92 21.22 36.70 15.52
CA ARG A 92 21.04 38.13 15.78
C ARG A 92 20.61 38.98 14.58
N THR A 93 20.44 38.42 13.35
CA THR A 93 20.10 39.25 12.19
C THR A 93 19.20 38.53 11.17
N ARG A 94 18.21 39.27 10.62
CA ARG A 94 17.26 38.78 9.60
C ARG A 94 17.93 38.32 8.30
N ARG A 95 19.15 38.69 8.01
CA ARG A 95 19.90 38.30 6.82
C ARG A 95 20.43 36.86 6.88
N ASP A 96 20.79 36.41 8.07
CA ASP A 96 21.33 35.03 8.28
C ASP A 96 20.23 33.97 8.18
N VAL A 97 18.99 34.34 8.52
CA VAL A 97 17.81 33.47 8.38
C VAL A 97 17.47 33.24 6.91
N LEU A 98 17.62 34.23 6.03
CA LEU A 98 17.36 34.08 4.59
C LEU A 98 18.41 33.24 3.88
N GLY A 99 19.67 33.28 4.31
CA GLY A 99 20.74 32.40 3.80
C GLY A 99 20.56 30.93 4.21
N ALA A 100 20.13 30.71 5.45
CA ALA A 100 19.82 29.35 5.96
C ALA A 100 18.57 28.78 5.29
N MET A 101 17.54 29.57 5.00
CA MET A 101 16.35 29.16 4.27
C MET A 101 16.62 28.82 2.80
N ALA A 102 17.57 29.47 2.15
CA ALA A 102 17.95 29.16 0.76
C ALA A 102 18.71 27.83 0.65
N SER A 103 19.58 27.50 1.62
CA SER A 103 20.28 26.21 1.67
C SER A 103 19.33 25.06 2.07
N LEU A 104 18.37 25.28 2.96
CA LEU A 104 17.32 24.33 3.31
C LEU A 104 16.33 24.11 2.15
N GLY A 105 16.04 25.14 1.34
CA GLY A 105 15.17 25.06 0.17
C GLY A 105 15.73 24.14 -0.94
N LEU A 106 17.03 24.15 -1.18
CA LEU A 106 17.68 23.24 -2.14
C LEU A 106 17.74 21.79 -1.62
N PHE A 107 17.91 21.59 -0.31
CA PHE A 107 17.85 20.27 0.32
C PHE A 107 16.41 19.74 0.39
N GLY A 108 15.44 20.59 0.67
CA GLY A 108 14.01 20.27 0.64
C GLY A 108 13.53 19.85 -0.75
N ALA A 109 14.03 20.47 -1.83
CA ALA A 109 13.70 20.11 -3.20
C ALA A 109 14.29 18.76 -3.63
N ALA A 110 15.49 18.39 -3.15
CA ALA A 110 16.11 17.10 -3.40
C ALA A 110 15.43 15.96 -2.61
N LEU A 111 14.97 16.24 -1.39
CA LEU A 111 14.15 15.30 -0.61
C LEU A 111 12.72 15.20 -1.17
N TRP A 112 12.15 16.30 -1.68
CA TRP A 112 10.81 16.31 -2.28
C TRP A 112 10.75 15.55 -3.61
N GLY A 113 11.85 15.50 -4.37
CA GLY A 113 11.97 14.69 -5.59
C GLY A 113 12.07 13.17 -5.33
N GLY A 114 12.54 12.75 -4.15
CA GLY A 114 12.65 11.34 -3.75
C GLY A 114 11.43 10.80 -2.99
N TRP A 115 10.53 11.67 -2.55
CA TRP A 115 9.37 11.32 -1.71
C TRP A 115 8.03 11.58 -2.41
N ARG A 116 7.93 11.17 -3.65
CA ARG A 116 6.61 10.96 -4.25
C ARG A 116 6.03 9.63 -3.74
N SER A 117 5.73 9.60 -2.45
CA SER A 117 4.95 8.50 -1.88
C SER A 117 3.53 8.56 -2.43
N ASP A 118 3.03 7.40 -2.90
CA ASP A 118 1.73 7.21 -3.53
C ASP A 118 0.53 7.76 -2.74
N THR A 119 0.69 7.95 -1.43
CA THR A 119 -0.35 8.44 -0.51
C THR A 119 -0.79 9.89 -0.73
N THR A 120 0.13 10.81 -1.08
CA THR A 120 -0.25 12.22 -1.36
C THR A 120 -0.83 12.41 -2.75
N GLN A 121 -0.51 11.53 -3.70
CA GLN A 121 -1.06 11.59 -5.06
C GLN A 121 -2.53 11.13 -5.12
N GLY A 122 -2.98 10.31 -4.18
CA GLY A 122 -4.37 9.83 -4.13
C GLY A 122 -5.40 10.93 -3.84
N TRP A 123 -5.06 11.91 -3.01
CA TRP A 123 -5.96 13.02 -2.63
C TRP A 123 -6.19 14.03 -3.75
N LEU A 124 -5.30 14.08 -4.75
CA LEU A 124 -5.40 14.95 -5.92
C LEU A 124 -5.98 14.24 -7.15
N ALA A 125 -6.37 12.98 -7.03
CA ALA A 125 -6.98 12.23 -8.12
C ALA A 125 -8.47 12.61 -8.28
N ASP A 126 -8.96 12.63 -9.53
CA ASP A 126 -10.36 12.94 -9.83
C ASP A 126 -11.34 11.97 -9.18
N LEU A 127 -10.97 10.69 -9.12
CA LEU A 127 -11.75 9.62 -8.50
C LEU A 127 -10.85 8.80 -7.57
N HIS A 128 -11.29 8.60 -6.33
CA HIS A 128 -10.55 7.81 -5.36
C HIS A 128 -11.47 7.06 -4.39
N THR A 129 -10.92 6.07 -3.73
CA THR A 129 -11.54 5.29 -2.66
C THR A 129 -10.62 5.24 -1.44
N ALA A 130 -11.22 5.31 -0.26
CA ALA A 130 -10.50 5.12 1.00
C ALA A 130 -10.20 3.64 1.27
N SER A 131 -9.39 3.36 2.30
CA SER A 131 -9.18 2.00 2.80
C SER A 131 -10.50 1.37 3.25
N GLY A 132 -10.80 0.18 2.75
CA GLY A 132 -12.06 -0.55 2.96
C GLY A 132 -13.23 -0.08 2.09
N GLU A 133 -13.09 0.98 1.31
CA GLU A 133 -14.13 1.50 0.44
C GLU A 133 -14.02 0.90 -0.97
N ARG A 134 -15.16 0.50 -1.54
CA ARG A 134 -15.33 0.18 -2.97
C ARG A 134 -16.38 1.09 -3.54
N ARG A 135 -16.17 1.63 -4.73
CA ARG A 135 -17.09 2.59 -5.33
C ARG A 135 -17.18 2.43 -6.84
N SER A 136 -18.38 2.61 -7.38
CA SER A 136 -18.63 2.58 -8.82
C SER A 136 -19.05 3.95 -9.33
N PHE A 137 -18.57 4.31 -10.52
CA PHE A 137 -18.82 5.57 -11.18
C PHE A 137 -19.29 5.31 -12.62
N THR A 138 -20.23 6.15 -13.10
CA THR A 138 -20.54 6.22 -14.52
C THR A 138 -19.77 7.39 -15.09
N LEU A 139 -18.89 7.13 -16.07
CA LEU A 139 -18.07 8.14 -16.72
C LEU A 139 -18.87 8.90 -17.78
N ALA A 140 -18.34 10.04 -18.26
CA ALA A 140 -19.00 10.92 -19.23
C ALA A 140 -19.30 10.24 -20.58
N ASP A 141 -18.57 9.18 -20.94
CA ASP A 141 -18.78 8.37 -22.16
C ASP A 141 -19.78 7.22 -21.95
N GLY A 142 -20.37 7.09 -20.75
CA GLY A 142 -21.26 5.99 -20.37
C GLY A 142 -20.54 4.72 -19.88
N SER A 143 -19.21 4.69 -19.84
CA SER A 143 -18.45 3.58 -19.25
C SER A 143 -18.71 3.47 -17.76
N ARG A 144 -18.71 2.23 -17.23
CA ARG A 144 -18.84 1.97 -15.78
C ARG A 144 -17.48 1.61 -15.21
N LEU A 145 -16.98 2.47 -14.34
CA LEU A 145 -15.72 2.29 -13.62
C LEU A 145 -16.01 1.89 -12.17
N SER A 146 -15.46 0.77 -11.71
CA SER A 146 -15.47 0.37 -10.30
C SER A 146 -14.05 0.45 -9.78
N LEU A 147 -13.86 1.16 -8.67
CA LEU A 147 -12.60 1.25 -7.94
C LEU A 147 -12.63 0.32 -6.73
N ASN A 148 -11.58 -0.47 -6.59
CA ASN A 148 -11.34 -1.27 -5.41
C ASN A 148 -10.87 -0.40 -4.24
N SER A 149 -10.69 -1.00 -3.06
CA SER A 149 -10.18 -0.32 -1.87
C SER A 149 -8.84 0.38 -2.11
N ALA A 150 -8.67 1.58 -1.52
CA ALA A 150 -7.43 2.37 -1.59
C ALA A 150 -6.94 2.55 -3.02
N SER A 151 -7.80 3.03 -3.93
CA SER A 151 -7.48 3.23 -5.35
C SER A 151 -7.66 4.68 -5.77
N ALA A 152 -6.86 5.14 -6.75
CA ALA A 152 -6.91 6.50 -7.25
C ALA A 152 -6.71 6.55 -8.77
N VAL A 153 -7.59 7.28 -9.46
CA VAL A 153 -7.66 7.39 -10.92
C VAL A 153 -7.91 8.82 -11.34
N ASP A 154 -7.13 9.32 -12.31
CA ASP A 154 -7.46 10.54 -13.03
C ASP A 154 -8.25 10.23 -14.30
N VAL A 155 -9.18 11.10 -14.64
CA VAL A 155 -10.04 10.99 -15.83
C VAL A 155 -9.70 12.10 -16.81
N GLN A 156 -9.07 11.76 -17.94
CA GLN A 156 -8.67 12.69 -18.98
C GLN A 156 -9.45 12.39 -20.27
N PHE A 157 -10.71 12.82 -20.29
CA PHE A 157 -11.61 12.66 -21.42
C PHE A 157 -11.81 13.98 -22.12
N ASP A 158 -11.58 13.96 -23.44
CA ASP A 158 -11.82 15.09 -24.33
C ASP A 158 -12.40 14.63 -25.68
N ALA A 159 -12.46 15.53 -26.66
CA ALA A 159 -12.99 15.21 -27.99
C ALA A 159 -12.15 14.17 -28.75
N GLY A 160 -10.84 14.03 -28.43
CA GLY A 160 -9.90 13.16 -29.14
C GLY A 160 -9.53 11.90 -28.38
N GLN A 161 -9.69 11.88 -27.05
CA GLN A 161 -9.20 10.76 -26.24
C GLN A 161 -10.11 10.44 -25.05
N ARG A 162 -10.02 9.16 -24.63
CA ARG A 162 -10.58 8.64 -23.38
C ARG A 162 -9.45 7.97 -22.61
N LEU A 163 -8.78 8.75 -21.74
CA LEU A 163 -7.64 8.26 -20.97
C LEU A 163 -7.99 8.25 -19.46
N LEU A 164 -7.78 7.10 -18.83
CA LEU A 164 -7.73 6.93 -17.38
C LEU A 164 -6.27 6.74 -16.97
N VAL A 165 -5.86 7.39 -15.89
CA VAL A 165 -4.52 7.19 -15.31
C VAL A 165 -4.70 6.54 -13.93
N LEU A 166 -4.41 5.24 -13.83
CA LEU A 166 -4.40 4.54 -12.55
C LEU A 166 -3.11 4.88 -11.81
N ARG A 167 -3.22 5.68 -10.77
CA ARG A 167 -2.08 6.11 -9.94
C ARG A 167 -1.66 5.00 -8.98
N HIS A 168 -2.62 4.39 -8.29
CA HIS A 168 -2.43 3.21 -7.42
C HIS A 168 -3.75 2.45 -7.24
N GLY A 169 -3.64 1.24 -6.70
CA GLY A 169 -4.77 0.37 -6.43
C GLY A 169 -5.26 -0.40 -7.65
N GLU A 170 -6.56 -0.61 -7.75
CA GLU A 170 -7.16 -1.50 -8.72
C GLU A 170 -8.49 -0.95 -9.22
N LEU A 171 -8.69 -1.04 -10.53
CA LEU A 171 -9.93 -0.69 -11.20
C LEU A 171 -10.48 -1.86 -12.01
N LEU A 172 -11.79 -1.93 -12.10
CA LEU A 172 -12.51 -2.72 -13.09
C LEU A 172 -13.34 -1.77 -13.93
N ILE A 173 -13.23 -1.88 -15.25
CA ILE A 173 -13.99 -1.04 -16.16
C ILE A 173 -14.78 -1.86 -17.17
N GLN A 174 -16.04 -1.49 -17.36
CA GLN A 174 -16.88 -1.90 -18.47
C GLN A 174 -16.99 -0.72 -19.44
N VAL A 175 -16.28 -0.83 -20.56
CA VAL A 175 -16.09 0.26 -21.51
C VAL A 175 -17.30 0.38 -22.41
N ALA A 176 -17.88 1.58 -22.53
CA ALA A 176 -18.87 1.91 -23.53
C ALA A 176 -18.24 1.87 -24.94
N ARG A 177 -18.95 1.28 -25.90
CA ARG A 177 -18.44 1.12 -27.26
C ARG A 177 -18.33 2.48 -27.97
N ASP A 178 -17.13 2.85 -28.35
CA ASP A 178 -16.83 4.02 -29.18
C ASP A 178 -15.66 3.68 -30.10
N PRO A 179 -15.93 3.34 -31.37
CA PRO A 179 -14.90 2.92 -32.32
C PRO A 179 -13.93 4.05 -32.70
N LEU A 180 -14.33 5.29 -32.57
CA LEU A 180 -13.53 6.44 -32.97
C LEU A 180 -12.51 6.84 -31.91
N ARG A 181 -12.82 6.58 -30.63
CA ARG A 181 -11.98 6.94 -29.51
C ARG A 181 -11.79 5.73 -28.57
N PRO A 182 -10.74 4.90 -28.77
CA PRO A 182 -10.45 3.79 -27.87
C PRO A 182 -10.19 4.32 -26.46
N LEU A 183 -10.75 3.63 -25.45
CA LEU A 183 -10.44 3.93 -24.05
C LEU A 183 -9.08 3.34 -23.72
N ARG A 184 -8.26 4.12 -23.01
CA ARG A 184 -6.93 3.73 -22.56
C ARG A 184 -6.84 3.85 -21.05
N VAL A 185 -6.21 2.87 -20.43
CA VAL A 185 -5.81 2.93 -19.03
C VAL A 185 -4.29 2.96 -18.97
N ARG A 186 -3.71 4.05 -18.47
CA ARG A 186 -2.28 4.22 -18.27
C ARG A 186 -1.93 3.91 -16.83
N THR A 187 -0.81 3.22 -16.64
CA THR A 187 -0.23 2.85 -15.35
C THR A 187 1.25 3.23 -15.32
N ALA A 188 1.95 2.94 -14.21
CA ALA A 188 3.38 3.20 -14.11
C ALA A 188 4.22 2.36 -15.10
N GLN A 189 3.78 1.15 -15.46
CA GLN A 189 4.54 0.23 -16.32
C GLN A 189 4.12 0.26 -17.78
N GLY A 190 2.92 0.75 -18.09
CA GLY A 190 2.46 0.71 -19.47
C GLY A 190 1.04 1.23 -19.67
N GLN A 191 0.42 0.80 -20.75
CA GLN A 191 -0.92 1.22 -21.16
C GLN A 191 -1.74 0.05 -21.64
N VAL A 192 -3.03 0.06 -21.31
CA VAL A 192 -4.02 -0.92 -21.78
C VAL A 192 -5.04 -0.19 -22.64
N GLN A 193 -5.24 -0.63 -23.88
CA GLN A 193 -6.21 -0.08 -24.81
C GLN A 193 -7.37 -1.05 -25.01
N ALA A 194 -8.58 -0.55 -24.91
CA ALA A 194 -9.82 -1.30 -25.01
C ALA A 194 -10.77 -0.73 -26.07
N LEU A 195 -11.52 -1.61 -26.74
CA LEU A 195 -12.51 -1.29 -27.77
C LEU A 195 -13.88 -1.88 -27.40
N GLY A 196 -14.44 -1.47 -26.25
CA GLY A 196 -15.72 -2.00 -25.76
C GLY A 196 -15.58 -3.35 -25.04
N THR A 197 -14.80 -3.37 -24.01
CA THR A 197 -14.40 -4.55 -23.23
C THR A 197 -14.71 -4.39 -21.76
N ARG A 198 -14.70 -5.51 -21.01
CA ARG A 198 -14.69 -5.50 -19.54
C ARG A 198 -13.39 -6.11 -19.07
N PHE A 199 -12.61 -5.35 -18.32
CA PHE A 199 -11.30 -5.77 -17.84
C PHE A 199 -10.94 -5.10 -16.52
N LEU A 200 -9.96 -5.71 -15.85
CA LEU A 200 -9.40 -5.26 -14.58
C LEU A 200 -7.96 -4.84 -14.80
N VAL A 201 -7.55 -3.76 -14.15
CA VAL A 201 -6.16 -3.30 -14.08
C VAL A 201 -5.81 -3.06 -12.62
N SER A 202 -4.73 -3.68 -12.16
CA SER A 202 -4.20 -3.53 -10.80
C SER A 202 -2.76 -3.05 -10.86
N GLN A 203 -2.45 -1.98 -10.12
CA GLN A 203 -1.10 -1.48 -9.93
C GLN A 203 -0.50 -2.22 -8.75
N GLU A 204 0.44 -3.12 -9.01
CA GLU A 204 1.18 -3.89 -8.01
C GLU A 204 2.59 -3.29 -7.82
N GLU A 205 3.34 -3.76 -6.82
CA GLU A 205 4.72 -3.31 -6.61
C GLU A 205 5.61 -3.68 -7.80
N GLY A 206 6.07 -2.65 -8.54
CA GLY A 206 6.91 -2.81 -9.73
C GLY A 206 6.23 -3.45 -10.95
N ALA A 207 4.90 -3.64 -10.93
CA ALA A 207 4.18 -4.29 -12.01
C ALA A 207 2.74 -3.78 -12.15
N THR A 208 2.16 -3.95 -13.35
CA THR A 208 0.74 -3.77 -13.62
C THR A 208 0.14 -5.10 -14.06
N ARG A 209 -0.88 -5.56 -13.35
CA ARG A 209 -1.66 -6.73 -13.76
C ARG A 209 -2.85 -6.31 -14.59
N VAL A 210 -3.09 -7.04 -15.68
CA VAL A 210 -4.24 -6.85 -16.55
C VAL A 210 -4.98 -8.17 -16.65
N VAL A 211 -6.30 -8.17 -16.43
CA VAL A 211 -7.17 -9.36 -16.57
C VAL A 211 -8.34 -9.03 -17.46
N VAL A 212 -8.55 -9.80 -18.51
CA VAL A 212 -9.65 -9.58 -19.47
C VAL A 212 -10.84 -10.45 -19.09
N LEU A 213 -11.96 -9.82 -18.77
CA LEU A 213 -13.20 -10.48 -18.39
C LEU A 213 -14.14 -10.69 -19.57
N GLN A 214 -14.14 -9.77 -20.55
CA GLN A 214 -14.95 -9.88 -21.78
C GLN A 214 -14.21 -9.23 -22.96
N HIS A 215 -14.30 -9.85 -24.12
CA HIS A 215 -13.66 -9.45 -25.39
C HIS A 215 -12.12 -9.44 -25.32
N SER A 216 -11.48 -8.35 -25.77
CA SER A 216 -10.02 -8.26 -25.85
C SER A 216 -9.50 -6.87 -25.57
N VAL A 217 -8.26 -6.78 -25.09
CA VAL A 217 -7.51 -5.54 -24.89
C VAL A 217 -6.11 -5.68 -25.49
N ARG A 218 -5.49 -4.56 -25.83
CA ARG A 218 -4.06 -4.47 -26.14
C ARG A 218 -3.32 -3.86 -24.96
N ALA A 219 -2.36 -4.61 -24.40
CA ALA A 219 -1.44 -4.14 -23.38
C ALA A 219 -0.11 -3.80 -24.04
N SER A 220 0.47 -2.63 -23.71
CA SER A 220 1.71 -2.14 -24.29
C SER A 220 2.60 -1.48 -23.24
N LEU A 221 3.93 -1.59 -23.43
CA LEU A 221 4.96 -0.93 -22.63
C LEU A 221 5.48 0.33 -23.36
N ALA A 222 6.16 1.19 -22.61
CA ALA A 222 6.80 2.39 -23.17
C ALA A 222 7.91 2.07 -24.19
N ASN A 223 8.53 0.89 -24.11
CA ASN A 223 9.56 0.42 -25.05
C ASN A 223 9.02 -0.08 -26.39
N GLY A 224 7.68 0.01 -26.63
CA GLY A 224 7.02 -0.44 -27.83
C GLY A 224 6.60 -1.92 -27.86
N GLN A 225 6.96 -2.71 -26.86
CA GLN A 225 6.43 -4.08 -26.72
C GLN A 225 4.95 -4.06 -26.45
N TRP A 226 4.21 -4.99 -27.07
CA TRP A 226 2.77 -5.12 -26.83
C TRP A 226 2.31 -6.57 -26.93
N THR A 227 1.12 -6.85 -26.38
CA THR A 227 0.42 -8.12 -26.52
C THR A 227 -1.09 -7.90 -26.54
N ASP A 228 -1.80 -8.68 -27.33
CA ASP A 228 -3.26 -8.73 -27.29
C ASP A 228 -3.67 -9.82 -26.29
N LEU A 229 -4.57 -9.47 -25.38
CA LEU A 229 -5.16 -10.36 -24.40
C LEU A 229 -6.63 -10.56 -24.73
N GLN A 230 -7.05 -11.80 -24.81
CA GLN A 230 -8.42 -12.23 -25.02
C GLN A 230 -9.14 -12.49 -23.70
N GLN A 231 -10.45 -12.64 -23.76
CA GLN A 231 -11.26 -13.05 -22.60
C GLN A 231 -10.66 -14.27 -21.87
N GLY A 232 -10.57 -14.18 -20.56
CA GLY A 232 -9.98 -15.19 -19.69
C GLY A 232 -8.46 -15.10 -19.55
N GLN A 233 -7.78 -14.33 -20.43
CA GLN A 233 -6.34 -14.15 -20.36
C GLN A 233 -5.95 -12.99 -19.42
N ALA A 234 -4.75 -13.12 -18.88
CA ALA A 234 -4.15 -12.09 -18.05
C ALA A 234 -2.65 -11.93 -18.36
N ALA A 235 -2.12 -10.76 -18.06
CA ALA A 235 -0.69 -10.50 -18.16
C ALA A 235 -0.22 -9.60 -17.01
N LEU A 236 1.07 -9.71 -16.71
CA LEU A 236 1.81 -8.84 -15.83
C LEU A 236 2.77 -8.00 -16.67
N LEU A 237 2.54 -6.68 -16.66
CA LEU A 237 3.41 -5.71 -17.30
C LEU A 237 4.46 -5.27 -16.31
N ARG A 238 5.73 -5.47 -16.63
CA ARG A 238 6.89 -4.96 -15.89
C ARG A 238 7.57 -3.87 -16.72
N ASN A 239 8.53 -3.17 -16.17
CA ASN A 239 9.20 -2.07 -16.89
C ASN A 239 9.76 -2.46 -18.27
N HIS A 240 10.18 -3.71 -18.45
CA HIS A 240 10.85 -4.17 -19.67
C HIS A 240 10.25 -5.44 -20.30
N SER A 241 9.23 -6.03 -19.71
CA SER A 241 8.65 -7.29 -20.18
C SER A 241 7.14 -7.37 -19.94
N ILE A 242 6.48 -8.12 -20.80
CA ILE A 242 5.08 -8.53 -20.64
C ILE A 242 5.07 -10.05 -20.44
N GLU A 243 4.60 -10.49 -19.28
CA GLU A 243 4.49 -11.89 -18.91
C GLU A 243 3.02 -12.32 -18.94
N ARG A 244 2.66 -13.31 -19.76
CA ARG A 244 1.31 -13.88 -19.72
C ARG A 244 1.16 -14.79 -18.52
N LEU A 245 0.09 -14.57 -17.78
CA LEU A 245 -0.18 -15.38 -16.58
C LEU A 245 -0.96 -16.61 -16.95
N ALA A 246 -0.54 -17.75 -16.35
CA ALA A 246 -1.28 -19.00 -16.47
C ALA A 246 -2.43 -19.07 -15.46
N GLY A 247 -3.39 -19.99 -15.72
CA GLY A 247 -4.53 -20.24 -14.85
C GLY A 247 -5.64 -19.19 -14.93
N GLU A 248 -6.72 -19.49 -14.22
CA GLU A 248 -7.89 -18.61 -14.16
C GLU A 248 -7.60 -17.39 -13.28
N GLN A 249 -7.72 -16.21 -13.86
CA GLN A 249 -7.52 -14.93 -13.16
C GLN A 249 -8.83 -14.16 -12.99
N GLN A 250 -9.95 -14.69 -13.51
CA GLN A 250 -11.26 -14.00 -13.49
C GLN A 250 -11.82 -13.85 -12.08
N GLN A 251 -11.50 -14.80 -11.18
CA GLN A 251 -11.88 -14.73 -9.77
C GLN A 251 -11.33 -13.50 -9.05
N ARG A 252 -10.31 -12.85 -9.60
CA ARG A 252 -9.82 -11.57 -9.07
C ARG A 252 -10.86 -10.46 -9.11
N ALA A 253 -11.90 -10.57 -9.95
CA ALA A 253 -13.00 -9.61 -9.95
C ALA A 253 -14.04 -9.83 -8.82
N ALA A 254 -13.90 -10.89 -8.01
CA ALA A 254 -14.83 -11.19 -6.91
C ALA A 254 -14.86 -10.11 -5.81
N TRP A 255 -13.87 -9.21 -5.78
CA TRP A 255 -13.90 -8.06 -4.88
C TRP A 255 -15.09 -7.13 -5.13
N LEU A 256 -15.65 -7.08 -6.34
CA LEU A 256 -16.89 -6.35 -6.61
C LEU A 256 -18.03 -6.80 -5.68
N GLU A 257 -18.03 -8.07 -5.31
CA GLU A 257 -19.03 -8.69 -4.43
C GLU A 257 -18.55 -8.80 -2.97
N GLY A 258 -17.44 -8.14 -2.63
CA GLY A 258 -16.90 -8.17 -1.26
C GLY A 258 -16.16 -9.43 -0.89
N ARG A 259 -15.75 -10.23 -1.87
CA ARG A 259 -15.09 -11.51 -1.64
C ARG A 259 -13.71 -11.56 -2.26
N LEU A 260 -12.81 -12.26 -1.60
CA LEU A 260 -11.51 -12.67 -2.12
C LEU A 260 -11.58 -14.19 -2.37
N GLU A 261 -11.55 -14.59 -3.61
CA GLU A 261 -11.51 -15.99 -4.00
C GLU A 261 -10.06 -16.40 -4.29
N VAL A 262 -9.62 -17.45 -3.61
CA VAL A 262 -8.24 -17.92 -3.63
C VAL A 262 -8.22 -19.39 -3.95
N LEU A 263 -7.47 -19.77 -4.98
CA LEU A 263 -7.25 -21.15 -5.36
C LEU A 263 -5.75 -21.43 -5.34
N ASP A 264 -5.30 -22.17 -4.34
CA ASP A 264 -3.92 -22.61 -4.16
C ASP A 264 -2.88 -21.47 -4.34
N GLN A 265 -3.07 -20.36 -3.61
CA GLN A 265 -2.15 -19.21 -3.64
C GLN A 265 -1.29 -19.16 -2.38
N PRO A 266 -0.07 -18.62 -2.45
CA PRO A 266 0.74 -18.35 -1.27
C PRO A 266 0.06 -17.37 -0.32
N LEU A 267 0.25 -17.52 1.00
CA LEU A 267 -0.37 -16.68 2.03
C LEU A 267 -0.05 -15.20 1.84
N HIS A 268 1.16 -14.85 1.38
CA HIS A 268 1.50 -13.45 1.14
C HIS A 268 0.57 -12.79 0.12
N VAL A 269 0.15 -13.50 -0.95
CA VAL A 269 -0.79 -12.98 -1.96
C VAL A 269 -2.16 -12.68 -1.34
N VAL A 270 -2.61 -13.54 -0.42
CA VAL A 270 -3.87 -13.37 0.30
C VAL A 270 -3.79 -12.19 1.27
N VAL A 271 -2.71 -12.09 2.03
CA VAL A 271 -2.47 -10.98 2.96
C VAL A 271 -2.36 -9.65 2.20
N ASP A 272 -1.66 -9.60 1.07
CA ASP A 272 -1.52 -8.40 0.25
C ASP A 272 -2.88 -7.95 -0.31
N ALA A 273 -3.76 -8.88 -0.68
CA ALA A 273 -5.12 -8.58 -1.12
C ALA A 273 -6.02 -8.05 0.03
N LEU A 274 -5.77 -8.45 1.28
CA LEU A 274 -6.51 -7.97 2.46
C LEU A 274 -6.00 -6.63 3.00
N ARG A 275 -4.73 -6.27 2.75
CA ARG A 275 -4.11 -5.02 3.26
C ARG A 275 -4.91 -3.75 2.95
N PRO A 276 -5.40 -3.52 1.72
CA PRO A 276 -6.17 -2.33 1.41
C PRO A 276 -7.47 -2.19 2.20
N TYR A 277 -8.01 -3.31 2.71
CA TYR A 277 -9.26 -3.36 3.48
C TYR A 277 -9.07 -3.22 4.98
N GLN A 278 -7.84 -3.31 5.47
CA GLN A 278 -7.51 -3.21 6.88
C GLN A 278 -6.86 -1.87 7.19
N ARG A 279 -7.39 -1.18 8.20
CA ARG A 279 -6.71 -0.01 8.77
C ARG A 279 -5.53 -0.49 9.61
N GLY A 280 -4.36 0.07 9.34
CA GLY A 280 -3.14 -0.32 10.02
C GLY A 280 -2.22 -1.21 9.18
N TYR A 281 -1.19 -1.69 9.80
CA TYR A 281 -0.12 -2.45 9.15
C TYR A 281 -0.23 -3.94 9.47
N ILE A 282 -0.21 -4.78 8.43
CA ILE A 282 -0.14 -6.24 8.58
C ILE A 282 1.28 -6.66 8.23
N ARG A 283 2.01 -7.22 9.20
CA ARG A 283 3.29 -7.87 8.98
C ARG A 283 3.08 -9.37 8.84
N LEU A 284 3.63 -9.93 7.79
CA LEU A 284 3.70 -11.37 7.56
C LEU A 284 5.15 -11.82 7.72
N ALA A 285 5.39 -12.76 8.64
CA ALA A 285 6.70 -13.34 8.85
C ALA A 285 7.18 -14.08 7.59
N PRO A 286 8.49 -14.00 7.25
CA PRO A 286 9.02 -14.69 6.07
C PRO A 286 8.72 -16.19 6.04
N ALA A 287 8.76 -16.85 7.20
CA ALA A 287 8.52 -18.28 7.32
C ALA A 287 7.08 -18.71 6.99
N ALA A 288 6.09 -17.80 7.12
CA ALA A 288 4.69 -18.08 6.80
C ALA A 288 4.30 -17.72 5.35
N ARG A 289 5.16 -17.01 4.60
CA ARG A 289 4.82 -16.40 3.30
C ARG A 289 4.29 -17.39 2.26
N ASP A 290 4.89 -18.59 2.21
CA ASP A 290 4.66 -19.54 1.13
C ASP A 290 3.64 -20.64 1.49
N LEU A 291 3.00 -20.55 2.67
CA LEU A 291 1.90 -21.41 3.04
C LEU A 291 0.78 -21.32 2.01
N ARG A 292 0.29 -22.46 1.56
CA ARG A 292 -0.74 -22.52 0.50
C ARG A 292 -2.12 -22.31 1.09
N VAL A 293 -2.88 -21.44 0.44
CA VAL A 293 -4.22 -21.01 0.85
C VAL A 293 -5.22 -21.31 -0.25
N GLN A 294 -6.36 -21.88 0.14
CA GLN A 294 -7.51 -22.08 -0.72
C GLN A 294 -8.77 -21.69 0.06
N GLY A 295 -9.67 -20.94 -0.57
CA GLY A 295 -10.93 -20.56 0.06
C GLY A 295 -11.52 -19.25 -0.46
N VAL A 296 -12.63 -18.86 0.15
CA VAL A 296 -13.31 -17.58 -0.09
C VAL A 296 -13.33 -16.77 1.21
N PHE A 297 -12.82 -15.56 1.15
CA PHE A 297 -12.64 -14.71 2.33
C PHE A 297 -13.43 -13.40 2.17
N PRO A 298 -14.12 -12.95 3.24
CA PRO A 298 -14.86 -11.68 3.20
C PRO A 298 -13.89 -10.50 3.25
N LEU A 299 -13.92 -9.63 2.24
CA LEU A 299 -13.11 -8.41 2.20
C LEU A 299 -13.65 -7.32 3.13
N ASP A 300 -14.96 -7.28 3.36
CA ASP A 300 -15.60 -6.32 4.27
C ASP A 300 -15.33 -6.60 5.75
N GLN A 301 -14.83 -7.80 6.04
CA GLN A 301 -14.48 -8.26 7.38
C GLN A 301 -13.07 -8.86 7.40
N PRO A 302 -12.02 -8.06 7.13
CA PRO A 302 -10.66 -8.57 6.99
C PRO A 302 -10.12 -9.27 8.24
N LEU A 303 -10.56 -8.85 9.43
CA LEU A 303 -10.21 -9.53 10.69
C LEU A 303 -10.81 -10.94 10.78
N GLN A 304 -12.02 -11.14 10.28
CA GLN A 304 -12.63 -12.46 10.23
C GLN A 304 -11.91 -13.36 9.21
N ALA A 305 -11.53 -12.79 8.06
CA ALA A 305 -10.73 -13.52 7.07
C ALA A 305 -9.39 -13.96 7.65
N LEU A 306 -8.68 -13.10 8.37
CA LEU A 306 -7.41 -13.43 9.04
C LEU A 306 -7.59 -14.46 10.16
N LYS A 307 -8.70 -14.40 10.91
CA LYS A 307 -9.02 -15.41 11.92
C LYS A 307 -9.27 -16.77 11.30
N ALA A 308 -10.04 -16.84 10.22
CA ALA A 308 -10.27 -18.10 9.49
C ALA A 308 -8.96 -18.71 8.94
N LEU A 309 -8.04 -17.85 8.44
CA LEU A 309 -6.70 -18.28 8.04
C LEU A 309 -5.91 -18.87 9.21
N ALA A 310 -5.98 -18.28 10.41
CA ALA A 310 -5.28 -18.77 11.60
C ALA A 310 -5.90 -20.06 12.19
N GLU A 311 -7.15 -20.36 11.86
CA GLU A 311 -7.82 -21.61 12.19
C GLU A 311 -7.43 -22.73 11.20
N ALA A 312 -7.25 -22.40 9.92
CA ALA A 312 -6.95 -23.35 8.86
C ALA A 312 -5.46 -23.66 8.66
N LEU A 313 -4.57 -22.71 9.04
CA LEU A 313 -3.14 -22.79 8.83
C LEU A 313 -2.37 -22.80 10.16
N PRO A 314 -1.14 -23.32 10.20
CA PRO A 314 -0.30 -23.29 11.40
C PRO A 314 0.28 -21.88 11.63
N ILE A 315 -0.57 -20.85 11.66
CA ILE A 315 -0.19 -19.45 11.89
C ILE A 315 -0.87 -18.87 13.13
N SER A 316 -0.18 -17.96 13.82
CA SER A 316 -0.74 -17.08 14.83
C SER A 316 -0.97 -15.70 14.24
N VAL A 317 -2.05 -15.04 14.66
CA VAL A 317 -2.36 -13.66 14.33
C VAL A 317 -2.43 -12.88 15.63
N GLU A 318 -1.42 -12.07 15.88
CA GLU A 318 -1.30 -11.26 17.08
C GLU A 318 -1.64 -9.81 16.76
N HIS A 319 -2.44 -9.19 17.63
CA HIS A 319 -2.82 -7.78 17.51
C HIS A 319 -2.05 -6.94 18.53
N TYR A 320 -1.35 -5.94 18.04
CA TYR A 320 -0.64 -4.94 18.85
C TYR A 320 -1.35 -3.59 18.67
N GLY A 321 -2.33 -3.32 19.54
CA GLY A 321 -3.20 -2.17 19.41
C GLY A 321 -4.10 -2.21 18.15
N PRO A 322 -4.71 -1.07 17.79
CA PRO A 322 -5.62 -1.01 16.63
C PRO A 322 -4.91 -0.98 15.27
N TRP A 323 -3.57 -0.77 15.25
CA TRP A 323 -2.84 -0.40 14.03
C TRP A 323 -1.82 -1.43 13.54
N LEU A 324 -1.48 -2.45 14.34
CA LEU A 324 -0.47 -3.43 13.95
C LEU A 324 -0.98 -4.85 14.18
N MET A 325 -0.88 -5.67 13.13
CA MET A 325 -1.07 -7.11 13.18
C MET A 325 0.21 -7.83 12.76
N LEU A 326 0.60 -8.85 13.51
CA LEU A 326 1.68 -9.76 13.17
C LEU A 326 1.09 -11.12 12.84
N ILE A 327 1.50 -11.68 11.71
CA ILE A 327 1.18 -13.04 11.28
C ILE A 327 2.49 -13.82 11.27
N ASP A 328 2.58 -14.85 12.09
CA ASP A 328 3.74 -15.72 12.22
C ASP A 328 3.33 -17.19 12.24
N LEU A 329 4.30 -18.11 12.11
CA LEU A 329 4.04 -19.51 12.35
C LEU A 329 3.69 -19.73 13.82
N LYS A 330 2.75 -20.63 14.11
CA LYS A 330 2.55 -21.12 15.48
C LYS A 330 3.85 -21.82 15.91
N ASN A 331 4.43 -21.35 17.01
CA ASN A 331 5.49 -22.11 17.64
C ASN A 331 4.90 -23.45 18.12
N ALA A 332 5.51 -24.54 17.67
CA ALA A 332 5.13 -25.89 18.08
C ALA A 332 5.46 -26.13 19.56
#